data_a1d04c9cb7d88fa09ba58f1fee6a9b9c
#
_entry.id   a1d04c9cb7d88fa09ba58f1fee6a9b9c
#
_cell.length_a   1.000
_cell.length_b   1.000
_cell.length_c   1.000
_cell.angle_alpha   90.00
_cell.angle_beta   90.00
_cell.angle_gamma   90.00
#
_symmetry.space_group_name_H-M   'P 1'
#
loop_
_entity.id
_entity.type
_entity.pdbx_description
1 polymer ?
#
loop_
_entity_poly.entity_id
_entity_poly.type
_entity_poly.pdbx_seq_one_letter_code
_entity_poly.pdbx_strand_id
1 'polypeptide(L)'
;MRPSPGPISTPRTPLVRTRTQGAGANHKKLPLDEVEPPGHGIGRSRGGLTTKIHHAVDGRGRPLAAIVTGGQRNDEAVLAQVLAEIQIPRLGAGAARARPEAVIADRAYATGVIRNELRRRRITAVIPEKRDQIAARARRGSRGGRPPAFDAQAYRGRNVVERHFALAKQWRGLAIRYDKLAITYRAAVTLCAIFTCLRA
;
A
#
# COMPACT_ATOMS: atom_id res chain seq x y z
N MET A 1 -24.03 -34.90 26.21
CA MET A 1 -22.86 -34.10 26.54
C MET A 1 -22.29 -33.53 25.22
N ARG A 2 -22.46 -32.23 24.93
CA ARG A 2 -21.86 -31.60 23.70
C ARG A 2 -20.43 -31.20 24.04
N PRO A 3 -19.46 -31.45 23.18
CA PRO A 3 -18.09 -31.03 23.41
C PRO A 3 -18.03 -29.49 23.40
N SER A 4 -17.31 -28.95 24.38
CA SER A 4 -17.04 -27.51 24.49
C SER A 4 -16.35 -27.02 23.23
N PRO A 5 -16.72 -25.85 22.65
CA PRO A 5 -15.98 -25.28 21.52
C PRO A 5 -14.57 -24.95 22.00
N GLY A 6 -13.57 -25.51 21.34
CA GLY A 6 -12.16 -25.22 21.58
C GLY A 6 -11.86 -23.72 21.40
N PRO A 7 -10.75 -23.22 21.96
CA PRO A 7 -10.43 -21.80 21.91
C PRO A 7 -10.38 -21.32 20.45
N ILE A 8 -11.24 -20.36 20.13
CA ILE A 8 -11.23 -19.68 18.82
C ILE A 8 -9.86 -19.00 18.71
N SER A 9 -8.99 -19.58 17.88
CA SER A 9 -7.70 -18.97 17.58
C SER A 9 -7.96 -17.59 16.98
N THR A 10 -7.61 -16.56 17.74
CA THR A 10 -7.71 -15.17 17.24
C THR A 10 -6.91 -15.08 15.93
N PRO A 11 -7.54 -14.71 14.81
CA PRO A 11 -6.82 -14.61 13.56
C PRO A 11 -5.66 -13.61 13.72
N ARG A 12 -4.44 -14.07 13.41
CA ARG A 12 -3.24 -13.23 13.45
C ARG A 12 -3.45 -12.02 12.54
N THR A 13 -2.92 -10.89 12.93
CA THR A 13 -3.02 -9.66 12.13
C THR A 13 -2.41 -9.91 10.74
N PRO A 14 -3.15 -9.68 9.66
CA PRO A 14 -2.74 -10.13 8.34
C PRO A 14 -1.46 -9.46 7.85
N LEU A 15 -0.72 -10.17 6.99
CA LEU A 15 0.39 -9.64 6.21
C LEU A 15 -0.13 -8.51 5.33
N VAL A 16 0.42 -7.30 5.49
CA VAL A 16 0.05 -6.15 4.67
C VAL A 16 0.94 -6.08 3.44
N ARG A 17 0.33 -5.94 2.28
CA ARG A 17 0.99 -5.77 1.00
C ARG A 17 0.70 -4.39 0.47
N THR A 18 1.74 -3.70 0.03
CA THR A 18 1.63 -2.34 -0.50
C THR A 18 2.10 -2.26 -1.93
N ARG A 19 1.36 -1.55 -2.74
CA ARG A 19 1.75 -1.14 -4.09
C ARG A 19 1.15 0.22 -4.40
N THR A 20 1.85 0.96 -5.25
CA THR A 20 1.36 2.20 -5.82
C THR A 20 0.96 1.99 -7.26
N GLN A 21 -0.15 2.56 -7.65
CA GLN A 21 -0.62 2.57 -9.03
C GLN A 21 -0.92 3.98 -9.48
N GLY A 22 -0.49 4.31 -10.71
CA GLY A 22 -0.90 5.51 -11.41
C GLY A 22 -2.25 5.33 -12.10
N ALA A 23 -3.15 6.28 -11.96
CA ALA A 23 -4.31 6.45 -12.81
C ALA A 23 -4.03 7.64 -13.75
N GLY A 24 -4.23 7.46 -15.06
CA GLY A 24 -4.21 8.56 -16.01
C GLY A 24 -5.29 9.59 -15.62
N ALA A 25 -4.93 10.86 -15.61
CA ALA A 25 -5.89 11.93 -15.41
C ALA A 25 -6.34 12.45 -16.77
N ASN A 26 -7.67 12.48 -16.99
CA ASN A 26 -8.22 13.11 -18.19
C ASN A 26 -8.24 14.63 -17.97
N HIS A 27 -7.19 15.30 -18.45
CA HIS A 27 -7.12 16.75 -18.44
C HIS A 27 -7.62 17.32 -19.77
N LYS A 28 -8.79 17.92 -19.76
CA LYS A 28 -9.03 19.07 -20.64
C LYS A 28 -8.12 20.19 -20.13
N LYS A 29 -7.34 20.83 -21.02
CA LYS A 29 -6.61 22.05 -20.66
C LYS A 29 -7.61 23.00 -20.01
N LEU A 30 -7.42 23.33 -18.75
CA LEU A 30 -8.14 24.41 -18.11
C LEU A 30 -7.78 25.70 -18.87
N PRO A 31 -8.72 26.64 -19.06
CA PRO A 31 -8.40 27.99 -19.48
C PRO A 31 -7.27 28.53 -18.60
N LEU A 32 -6.39 29.33 -19.18
CA LEU A 32 -5.15 29.84 -18.53
C LEU A 32 -5.40 30.59 -17.21
N ASP A 33 -6.65 30.98 -16.93
CA ASP A 33 -7.06 31.79 -15.79
C ASP A 33 -7.70 30.99 -14.63
N GLU A 34 -7.91 29.67 -14.78
CA GLU A 34 -8.44 28.83 -13.70
C GLU A 34 -7.32 28.23 -12.87
N VAL A 35 -7.21 28.67 -11.61
CA VAL A 35 -6.34 28.07 -10.60
C VAL A 35 -6.84 26.66 -10.25
N GLU A 36 -5.96 25.66 -10.32
CA GLU A 36 -6.31 24.31 -9.89
C GLU A 36 -6.75 24.30 -8.42
N PRO A 37 -7.87 23.62 -8.07
CA PRO A 37 -8.36 23.61 -6.70
C PRO A 37 -7.32 22.98 -5.77
N PRO A 38 -7.11 23.50 -4.56
CA PRO A 38 -6.20 22.90 -3.59
C PRO A 38 -6.63 21.46 -3.26
N GLY A 39 -5.69 20.56 -3.09
CA GLY A 39 -5.97 19.17 -2.75
C GLY A 39 -6.45 18.29 -3.91
N HIS A 40 -6.25 18.70 -5.16
CA HIS A 40 -6.64 17.90 -6.34
C HIS A 40 -5.89 16.57 -6.46
N GLY A 41 -4.71 16.42 -5.85
CA GLY A 41 -3.94 15.17 -5.86
C GLY A 41 -3.52 14.70 -7.26
N ILE A 42 -3.30 15.64 -8.17
CA ILE A 42 -2.78 15.40 -9.52
C ILE A 42 -1.36 15.93 -9.57
N GLY A 43 -0.49 15.24 -10.31
CA GLY A 43 0.88 15.69 -10.46
C GLY A 43 1.55 15.07 -11.67
N ARG A 44 2.66 15.67 -12.11
CA ARG A 44 3.37 15.27 -13.30
C ARG A 44 4.30 14.10 -13.01
N SER A 45 4.03 12.95 -13.62
CA SER A 45 4.94 11.79 -13.69
C SER A 45 5.69 11.79 -15.03
N ARG A 46 6.55 10.80 -15.25
CA ARG A 46 7.21 10.59 -16.56
C ARG A 46 6.22 10.37 -17.72
N GLY A 47 5.05 9.77 -17.41
CA GLY A 47 3.99 9.52 -18.38
C GLY A 47 2.95 10.66 -18.48
N GLY A 48 3.22 11.84 -17.93
CA GLY A 48 2.30 12.97 -17.94
C GLY A 48 1.60 13.21 -16.60
N LEU A 49 0.47 13.89 -16.64
CA LEU A 49 -0.35 14.19 -15.47
C LEU A 49 -1.07 12.94 -14.98
N THR A 50 -0.83 12.57 -13.74
CA THR A 50 -1.38 11.36 -13.13
C THR A 50 -1.68 11.55 -11.65
N THR A 51 -2.52 10.67 -11.14
CA THR A 51 -2.75 10.44 -9.71
C THR A 51 -2.23 9.07 -9.34
N LYS A 52 -1.63 8.94 -8.17
CA LYS A 52 -1.23 7.66 -7.60
C LYS A 52 -2.19 7.22 -6.49
N ILE A 53 -2.54 5.95 -6.48
CA ILE A 53 -3.25 5.30 -5.38
C ILE A 53 -2.24 4.39 -4.67
N HIS A 54 -2.03 4.63 -3.38
CA HIS A 54 -1.22 3.79 -2.51
C HIS A 54 -2.15 2.92 -1.68
N HIS A 55 -2.14 1.61 -1.94
CA HIS A 55 -2.99 0.65 -1.22
C HIS A 55 -2.18 -0.23 -0.29
N ALA A 56 -2.77 -0.54 0.87
CA ALA A 56 -2.42 -1.69 1.69
C ALA A 56 -3.56 -2.71 1.61
N VAL A 57 -3.22 -3.97 1.33
CA VAL A 57 -4.18 -5.08 1.29
C VAL A 57 -3.74 -6.21 2.23
N ASP A 58 -4.68 -7.00 2.69
CA ASP A 58 -4.39 -8.19 3.50
C ASP A 58 -3.97 -9.40 2.63
N GLY A 59 -3.76 -10.55 3.26
CA GLY A 59 -3.40 -11.81 2.60
C GLY A 59 -4.42 -12.34 1.62
N ARG A 60 -5.67 -11.90 1.71
CA ARG A 60 -6.78 -12.28 0.82
C ARG A 60 -7.06 -11.24 -0.27
N GLY A 61 -6.34 -10.12 -0.26
CA GLY A 61 -6.53 -9.03 -1.23
C GLY A 61 -7.57 -8.00 -0.82
N ARG A 62 -8.06 -8.05 0.43
CA ARG A 62 -9.01 -7.06 0.93
C ARG A 62 -8.28 -5.76 1.26
N PRO A 63 -8.73 -4.62 0.76
CA PRO A 63 -8.12 -3.33 1.05
C PRO A 63 -8.25 -2.96 2.53
N LEU A 64 -7.16 -2.50 3.13
CA LEU A 64 -7.08 -2.08 4.53
C LEU A 64 -6.93 -0.56 4.66
N ALA A 65 -6.25 0.05 3.69
CA ALA A 65 -6.04 1.49 3.63
C ALA A 65 -5.77 1.94 2.19
N ALA A 66 -6.16 3.17 1.87
CA ALA A 66 -5.94 3.78 0.56
C ALA A 66 -5.64 5.27 0.68
N ILE A 67 -4.51 5.71 0.11
CA ILE A 67 -4.13 7.12 0.03
C ILE A 67 -3.98 7.53 -1.43
N VAL A 68 -4.48 8.71 -1.76
CA VAL A 68 -4.39 9.31 -3.09
C VAL A 68 -3.38 10.45 -3.05
N THR A 69 -2.43 10.45 -4.00
CA THR A 69 -1.41 11.51 -4.14
C THR A 69 -1.18 11.88 -5.58
N GLY A 70 -0.51 13.01 -5.82
CA GLY A 70 -0.05 13.37 -7.16
C GLY A 70 1.01 12.40 -7.70
N GLY A 71 1.06 12.24 -9.01
CA GLY A 71 1.89 11.25 -9.70
C GLY A 71 3.40 11.34 -9.45
N GLN A 72 3.92 12.51 -9.10
CA GLN A 72 5.34 12.73 -8.76
C GLN A 72 5.70 12.27 -7.35
N ARG A 73 4.71 12.02 -6.46
CA ARG A 73 4.99 11.67 -5.07
C ARG A 73 5.78 10.37 -4.99
N ASN A 74 6.84 10.37 -4.17
CA ASN A 74 7.62 9.16 -3.92
C ASN A 74 6.82 8.18 -3.05
N ASP A 75 6.76 6.92 -3.48
CA ASP A 75 6.00 5.86 -2.84
C ASP A 75 6.50 5.57 -1.42
N GLU A 76 7.81 5.66 -1.20
CA GLU A 76 8.45 5.46 0.10
C GLU A 76 7.94 6.46 1.16
N ALA A 77 7.75 7.73 0.76
CA ALA A 77 7.32 8.78 1.66
C ALA A 77 5.87 8.62 2.15
N VAL A 78 5.07 7.82 1.44
CA VAL A 78 3.64 7.62 1.74
C VAL A 78 3.40 6.37 2.59
N LEU A 79 4.36 5.44 2.64
CA LEU A 79 4.17 4.17 3.35
C LEU A 79 3.79 4.35 4.82
N ALA A 80 4.44 5.28 5.52
CA ALA A 80 4.15 5.54 6.93
C ALA A 80 2.71 6.03 7.15
N GLN A 81 2.18 6.84 6.23
CA GLN A 81 0.80 7.32 6.24
C GLN A 81 -0.19 6.19 5.93
N VAL A 82 0.09 5.36 4.92
CA VAL A 82 -0.74 4.19 4.59
C VAL A 82 -0.85 3.24 5.79
N LEU A 83 0.27 2.98 6.48
CA LEU A 83 0.27 2.13 7.66
C LEU A 83 -0.47 2.75 8.85
N ALA A 84 -0.50 4.07 8.97
CA ALA A 84 -1.22 4.77 10.02
C ALA A 84 -2.75 4.74 9.83
N GLU A 85 -3.21 4.62 8.58
CA GLU A 85 -4.65 4.49 8.26
C GLU A 85 -5.21 3.08 8.47
N ILE A 86 -4.36 2.08 8.71
CA ILE A 86 -4.84 0.72 8.96
C ILE A 86 -5.53 0.67 10.33
N GLN A 87 -6.85 0.47 10.31
CA GLN A 87 -7.66 0.28 11.50
C GLN A 87 -8.67 -0.85 11.26
N ILE A 88 -8.42 -2.00 11.86
CA ILE A 88 -9.28 -3.17 11.71
C ILE A 88 -10.06 -3.35 13.01
N PRO A 89 -11.38 -3.11 13.00
CA PRO A 89 -12.23 -3.32 14.18
C PRO A 89 -12.11 -4.75 14.70
N ARG A 90 -12.24 -4.93 16.00
CA ARG A 90 -12.39 -6.25 16.62
C ARG A 90 -13.88 -6.58 16.74
N LEU A 91 -14.21 -7.87 16.67
CA LEU A 91 -15.56 -8.35 16.89
C LEU A 91 -16.00 -8.29 18.38
N GLY A 92 -15.11 -7.92 19.28
CA GLY A 92 -15.35 -7.78 20.72
C GLY A 92 -14.73 -6.52 21.28
N ALA A 93 -14.77 -6.36 22.61
CA ALA A 93 -14.17 -5.23 23.30
C ALA A 93 -12.67 -5.11 23.00
N GLY A 94 -12.18 -3.88 22.91
CA GLY A 94 -10.77 -3.55 22.73
C GLY A 94 -10.51 -2.63 21.53
N ALA A 95 -9.31 -2.03 21.51
CA ALA A 95 -8.89 -1.13 20.45
C ALA A 95 -8.76 -1.85 19.09
N ALA A 96 -9.01 -1.11 18.00
CA ALA A 96 -8.80 -1.60 16.65
C ALA A 96 -7.35 -2.07 16.44
N ARG A 97 -7.16 -3.06 15.57
CA ARG A 97 -5.82 -3.52 15.19
C ARG A 97 -5.24 -2.57 14.15
N ALA A 98 -4.22 -1.83 14.52
CA ALA A 98 -3.55 -0.85 13.65
C ALA A 98 -2.16 -1.33 13.18
N ARG A 99 -1.60 -2.39 13.80
CA ARG A 99 -0.27 -2.88 13.50
C ARG A 99 -0.31 -4.23 12.78
N PRO A 100 0.15 -4.31 11.52
CA PRO A 100 0.34 -5.57 10.83
C PRO A 100 1.53 -6.34 11.42
N GLU A 101 1.53 -7.65 11.28
CA GLU A 101 2.64 -8.53 11.66
C GLU A 101 3.84 -8.36 10.72
N ALA A 102 3.57 -8.25 9.42
CA ALA A 102 4.58 -8.01 8.41
C ALA A 102 4.07 -7.13 7.27
N VAL A 103 5.00 -6.44 6.61
CA VAL A 103 4.78 -5.67 5.38
C VAL A 103 5.58 -6.33 4.25
N ILE A 104 4.85 -6.74 3.21
CA ILE A 104 5.42 -7.27 1.97
C ILE A 104 5.35 -6.17 0.92
N ALA A 105 6.50 -5.68 0.45
CA ALA A 105 6.56 -4.61 -0.53
C ALA A 105 7.67 -4.88 -1.56
N ASP A 106 7.65 -4.15 -2.67
CA ASP A 106 8.64 -4.28 -3.72
C ASP A 106 9.98 -3.61 -3.36
N ARG A 107 10.95 -3.71 -4.28
CA ARG A 107 12.29 -3.15 -4.09
C ARG A 107 12.31 -1.62 -3.97
N ALA A 108 11.28 -0.91 -4.44
CA ALA A 108 11.19 0.53 -4.29
C ALA A 108 11.23 0.93 -2.81
N TYR A 109 10.65 0.09 -1.95
CA TYR A 109 10.60 0.31 -0.50
C TYR A 109 11.82 -0.21 0.27
N ALA A 110 12.90 -0.64 -0.38
CA ALA A 110 14.07 -1.26 0.27
C ALA A 110 15.02 -0.28 0.95
N THR A 111 14.60 0.92 1.30
CA THR A 111 15.47 1.92 1.95
C THR A 111 15.69 1.65 3.43
N GLY A 112 16.83 2.14 3.94
CA GLY A 112 17.15 2.06 5.36
C GLY A 112 16.11 2.78 6.23
N VAL A 113 15.57 3.89 5.75
CA VAL A 113 14.52 4.68 6.43
C VAL A 113 13.28 3.81 6.66
N ILE A 114 12.77 3.15 5.62
CA ILE A 114 11.60 2.28 5.72
C ILE A 114 11.87 1.08 6.63
N ARG A 115 13.02 0.41 6.47
CA ARG A 115 13.36 -0.73 7.32
C ARG A 115 13.47 -0.35 8.79
N ASN A 116 14.02 0.81 9.10
CA ASN A 116 14.11 1.33 10.46
C ASN A 116 12.73 1.70 11.01
N GLU A 117 11.86 2.32 10.22
CA GLU A 117 10.49 2.64 10.63
C GLU A 117 9.69 1.37 10.92
N LEU A 118 9.75 0.34 10.06
CA LEU A 118 9.09 -0.93 10.29
C LEU A 118 9.62 -1.62 11.55
N ARG A 119 10.96 -1.60 11.76
CA ARG A 119 11.59 -2.15 12.97
C ARG A 119 11.12 -1.42 14.24
N ARG A 120 11.08 -0.08 14.21
CA ARG A 120 10.58 0.74 15.32
C ARG A 120 9.14 0.38 15.68
N ARG A 121 8.31 0.12 14.68
CA ARG A 121 6.91 -0.34 14.85
C ARG A 121 6.80 -1.84 15.18
N ARG A 122 7.90 -2.58 15.27
CA ARG A 122 7.92 -4.04 15.45
C ARG A 122 7.15 -4.78 14.36
N ILE A 123 7.32 -4.34 13.11
CA ILE A 123 6.72 -4.93 11.91
C ILE A 123 7.82 -5.64 11.12
N THR A 124 7.60 -6.89 10.76
CA THR A 124 8.54 -7.63 9.92
C THR A 124 8.55 -7.08 8.49
N ALA A 125 9.73 -6.73 7.97
CA ALA A 125 9.90 -6.24 6.61
C ALA A 125 10.22 -7.39 5.65
N VAL A 126 9.29 -7.76 4.78
CA VAL A 126 9.51 -8.73 3.69
C VAL A 126 9.70 -7.96 2.39
N ILE A 127 10.87 -7.35 2.25
CA ILE A 127 11.22 -6.45 1.14
C ILE A 127 12.56 -6.91 0.58
N PRO A 128 12.68 -7.26 -0.73
CA PRO A 128 13.96 -7.63 -1.32
C PRO A 128 14.90 -6.43 -1.39
N GLU A 129 16.21 -6.69 -1.38
CA GLU A 129 17.19 -5.63 -1.57
C GLU A 129 17.32 -5.21 -3.04
N LYS A 130 17.72 -3.96 -3.26
CA LYS A 130 18.12 -3.46 -4.57
C LYS A 130 19.52 -4.00 -4.92
N ARG A 131 19.79 -4.21 -6.21
CA ARG A 131 21.10 -4.72 -6.68
C ARG A 131 22.26 -3.81 -6.28
N ASP A 132 22.07 -2.51 -6.31
CA ASP A 132 23.03 -1.50 -5.89
C ASP A 132 23.34 -1.58 -4.40
N GLN A 133 22.36 -1.86 -3.55
CA GLN A 133 22.54 -2.07 -2.10
C GLN A 133 23.38 -3.34 -1.82
N ILE A 134 23.10 -4.44 -2.52
CA ILE A 134 23.86 -5.68 -2.43
C ILE A 134 25.32 -5.44 -2.85
N ALA A 135 25.53 -4.78 -4.01
CA ALA A 135 26.86 -4.46 -4.51
C ALA A 135 27.62 -3.50 -3.58
N ALA A 136 26.94 -2.49 -3.03
CA ALA A 136 27.54 -1.56 -2.08
C ALA A 136 27.98 -2.25 -0.78
N ARG A 137 27.19 -3.22 -0.29
CA ARG A 137 27.53 -4.03 0.87
C ARG A 137 28.74 -4.92 0.58
N ALA A 138 28.76 -5.60 -0.58
CA ALA A 138 29.86 -6.46 -0.99
C ALA A 138 31.20 -5.69 -1.09
N ARG A 139 31.17 -4.47 -1.67
CA ARG A 139 32.37 -3.60 -1.74
C ARG A 139 32.94 -3.21 -0.37
N ARG A 140 32.10 -3.15 0.67
CA ARG A 140 32.53 -2.83 2.05
C ARG A 140 33.15 -4.04 2.78
N GLY A 141 33.06 -5.24 2.22
CA GLY A 141 33.56 -6.47 2.86
C GLY A 141 32.98 -6.69 4.25
N SER A 142 33.83 -6.93 5.24
CA SER A 142 33.41 -7.13 6.65
C SER A 142 32.64 -5.93 7.24
N ARG A 143 32.91 -4.71 6.77
CA ARG A 143 32.21 -3.49 7.18
C ARG A 143 30.83 -3.33 6.54
N GLY A 144 30.46 -4.16 5.59
CA GLY A 144 29.15 -4.12 4.91
C GLY A 144 27.97 -4.59 5.76
N GLY A 145 28.24 -5.28 6.85
CA GLY A 145 27.24 -5.79 7.79
C GLY A 145 26.42 -6.97 7.25
N ARG A 146 25.56 -7.52 8.11
CA ARG A 146 24.69 -8.65 7.77
C ARG A 146 23.60 -8.25 6.79
N PRO A 147 23.31 -9.06 5.74
CA PRO A 147 22.16 -8.85 4.87
C PRO A 147 20.86 -8.79 5.67
N PRO A 148 19.88 -7.94 5.26
CA PRO A 148 18.55 -7.99 5.84
C PRO A 148 17.91 -9.37 5.66
N ALA A 149 17.21 -9.85 6.69
CA ALA A 149 16.44 -11.09 6.57
C ALA A 149 15.38 -10.93 5.48
N PHE A 150 15.24 -11.94 4.62
CA PHE A 150 14.26 -11.95 3.55
C PHE A 150 13.57 -13.31 3.47
N ASP A 151 12.26 -13.31 3.65
CA ASP A 151 11.41 -14.49 3.49
C ASP A 151 10.89 -14.55 2.04
N ALA A 152 11.53 -15.39 1.23
CA ALA A 152 11.16 -15.58 -0.17
C ALA A 152 9.79 -16.26 -0.34
N GLN A 153 9.39 -17.12 0.61
CA GLN A 153 8.09 -17.79 0.55
C GLN A 153 6.97 -16.82 0.83
N ALA A 154 7.06 -16.03 1.89
CA ALA A 154 6.11 -14.97 2.17
C ALA A 154 6.04 -13.93 1.03
N TYR A 155 7.18 -13.62 0.39
CA TYR A 155 7.25 -12.67 -0.72
C TYR A 155 6.49 -13.12 -1.97
N ARG A 156 6.41 -14.43 -2.26
CA ARG A 156 5.59 -14.96 -3.36
C ARG A 156 4.12 -14.54 -3.24
N GLY A 157 3.62 -14.40 -2.01
CA GLY A 157 2.28 -13.90 -1.74
C GLY A 157 2.05 -12.43 -2.12
N ARG A 158 3.07 -11.67 -2.57
CA ARG A 158 2.93 -10.27 -3.00
C ARG A 158 1.95 -10.11 -4.18
N ASN A 159 1.82 -11.12 -5.02
CA ASN A 159 0.94 -11.09 -6.19
C ASN A 159 -0.55 -10.78 -5.87
N VAL A 160 -0.96 -10.95 -4.61
CA VAL A 160 -2.33 -10.63 -4.17
C VAL A 160 -2.64 -9.14 -4.36
N VAL A 161 -1.69 -8.24 -4.11
CA VAL A 161 -1.91 -6.80 -4.31
C VAL A 161 -2.05 -6.44 -5.80
N GLU A 162 -1.34 -7.15 -6.67
CA GLU A 162 -1.44 -6.94 -8.12
C GLU A 162 -2.80 -7.36 -8.66
N ARG A 163 -3.30 -8.52 -8.19
CA ARG A 163 -4.66 -8.98 -8.51
C ARG A 163 -5.72 -8.02 -8.02
N HIS A 164 -5.56 -7.49 -6.80
CA HIS A 164 -6.47 -6.47 -6.28
C HIS A 164 -6.51 -5.25 -7.21
N PHE A 165 -5.37 -4.73 -7.65
CA PHE A 165 -5.34 -3.60 -8.58
C PHE A 165 -5.92 -3.94 -9.96
N ALA A 166 -5.72 -5.15 -10.46
CA ALA A 166 -6.32 -5.61 -11.71
C ALA A 166 -7.86 -5.59 -11.63
N LEU A 167 -8.43 -6.04 -10.51
CA LEU A 167 -9.87 -5.96 -10.25
C LEU A 167 -10.36 -4.50 -10.11
N ALA A 168 -9.65 -3.68 -9.35
CA ALA A 168 -10.02 -2.27 -9.18
C ALA A 168 -10.01 -1.50 -10.51
N LYS A 169 -9.11 -1.84 -11.44
CA LYS A 169 -9.05 -1.23 -12.78
C LYS A 169 -10.23 -1.59 -13.69
N GLN A 170 -10.98 -2.63 -13.40
CA GLN A 170 -12.22 -2.93 -14.13
C GLN A 170 -13.27 -1.84 -13.93
N TRP A 171 -13.14 -1.07 -12.84
CA TRP A 171 -13.94 0.14 -12.63
C TRP A 171 -13.33 1.28 -13.44
N ARG A 172 -14.00 1.63 -14.54
CA ARG A 172 -13.49 2.63 -15.49
C ARG A 172 -13.13 3.97 -14.84
N GLY A 173 -13.93 4.43 -13.88
CA GLY A 173 -13.66 5.67 -13.13
C GLY A 173 -12.42 5.60 -12.22
N LEU A 174 -11.94 4.38 -11.87
CA LEU A 174 -10.69 4.18 -11.13
C LEU A 174 -9.49 3.99 -12.06
N ALA A 175 -9.71 3.40 -13.23
CA ALA A 175 -8.67 3.23 -14.24
C ALA A 175 -8.25 4.56 -14.87
N ILE A 176 -9.24 5.42 -15.13
CA ILE A 176 -9.06 6.78 -15.65
C ILE A 176 -9.80 7.72 -14.70
N ARG A 177 -9.07 8.61 -14.08
CA ARG A 177 -9.65 9.56 -13.14
C ARG A 177 -10.33 10.72 -13.87
N TYR A 178 -11.61 10.92 -13.58
CA TYR A 178 -12.41 12.07 -14.08
C TYR A 178 -12.68 13.12 -12.99
N ASP A 179 -12.53 12.74 -11.72
CA ASP A 179 -12.81 13.60 -10.57
C ASP A 179 -11.78 14.71 -10.43
N LYS A 180 -12.23 15.96 -10.25
CA LYS A 180 -11.35 17.11 -10.02
C LYS A 180 -10.65 17.00 -8.67
N LEU A 181 -11.36 16.64 -7.60
CA LEU A 181 -10.84 16.59 -6.24
C LEU A 181 -10.33 15.19 -5.88
N ALA A 182 -9.21 15.13 -5.15
CA ALA A 182 -8.66 13.87 -4.65
C ALA A 182 -9.60 13.17 -3.67
N ILE A 183 -10.37 13.92 -2.87
CA ILE A 183 -11.31 13.38 -1.92
C ILE A 183 -12.44 12.60 -2.61
N THR A 184 -12.99 13.11 -3.70
CA THR A 184 -14.03 12.45 -4.48
C THR A 184 -13.49 11.15 -5.10
N TYR A 185 -12.30 11.23 -5.71
CA TYR A 185 -11.65 10.06 -6.26
C TYR A 185 -11.33 9.01 -5.18
N ARG A 186 -10.88 9.45 -3.99
CA ARG A 186 -10.66 8.56 -2.84
C ARG A 186 -11.95 7.90 -2.37
N ALA A 187 -13.08 8.61 -2.39
CA ALA A 187 -14.39 8.03 -2.07
C ALA A 187 -14.75 6.89 -3.03
N ALA A 188 -14.52 7.05 -4.34
CA ALA A 188 -14.72 5.99 -5.33
C ALA A 188 -13.80 4.78 -5.08
N VAL A 189 -12.52 5.02 -4.73
CA VAL A 189 -11.58 3.96 -4.32
C VAL A 189 -12.10 3.22 -3.09
N THR A 190 -12.64 3.93 -2.10
CA THR A 190 -13.20 3.35 -0.87
C THR A 190 -14.44 2.51 -1.16
N LEU A 191 -15.34 2.97 -2.03
CA LEU A 191 -16.50 2.18 -2.46
C LEU A 191 -16.07 0.88 -3.14
N CYS A 192 -15.10 0.94 -4.05
CA CYS A 192 -14.54 -0.26 -4.67
C CYS A 192 -13.94 -1.23 -3.62
N ALA A 193 -13.27 -0.69 -2.59
CA ALA A 193 -12.74 -1.46 -1.48
C ALA A 193 -13.85 -2.19 -0.69
N ILE A 194 -14.95 -1.49 -0.38
CA ILE A 194 -16.11 -2.07 0.31
C ILE A 194 -16.68 -3.23 -0.51
N PHE A 195 -16.93 -3.03 -1.80
CA PHE A 195 -17.44 -4.11 -2.66
C PHE A 195 -16.48 -5.29 -2.78
N THR A 196 -15.17 -5.04 -2.77
CA THR A 196 -14.16 -6.11 -2.75
C THR A 196 -14.24 -6.92 -1.45
N CYS A 197 -14.43 -6.25 -0.30
CA CYS A 197 -14.57 -6.93 0.99
C CYS A 197 -15.87 -7.72 1.11
N LEU A 198 -16.97 -7.25 0.52
CA LEU A 198 -18.26 -7.95 0.55
C LEU A 198 -18.31 -9.20 -0.34
N ARG A 199 -17.42 -9.30 -1.34
CA ARG A 199 -17.31 -10.46 -2.26
C ARG A 199 -16.29 -11.50 -1.79
N ALA A 200 -15.47 -11.20 -0.78
CA ALA A 200 -14.41 -12.06 -0.25
C ALA A 200 -14.90 -12.90 0.93
#